data_fdbe5767d0ff521563e064b3ee4b41cc
#
_entry.id   fdbe5767d0ff521563e064b3ee4b41cc
#
_cell.length_a   1.000
_cell.length_b   1.000
_cell.length_c   1.000
_cell.angle_alpha   90.00
_cell.angle_beta   90.00
_cell.angle_gamma   90.00
#
_symmetry.space_group_name_H-M   'P 1'
#
loop_
_entity.id
_entity.type
_entity.pdbx_description
1 polymer ?
#
loop_
_entity_poly.entity_id
_entity_poly.type
_entity_poly.pdbx_seq_one_letter_code
_entity_poly.pdbx_strand_id
1 'polypeptide(L)'
;SRRIVFMASTEGGVEIEKVAEETPEKILRATIDPLVGPQPYQGRELAFKLGLSGDQIKQFVKIFMGLGQMFIDKDLALIEVNPLVITEQGNLHCLDAKIGVDSNALYRQPQLRAMHDPSQEDERESHAAKWELNYVALDGNIGCMVNGAGLAMGTMDIVALHGGFPANFLDVGGGATKERVSEAF
;
A
#
# COMPACT_ATOMS: atom_id res chain seq x y z
N SER A 1 0.34 0.57 -13.90
CA SER A 1 0.69 -0.75 -14.48
C SER A 1 -0.33 -1.77 -14.01
N ARG A 2 -0.76 -2.69 -14.89
CA ARG A 2 -1.62 -3.83 -14.51
C ARG A 2 -0.81 -5.04 -14.02
N ARG A 3 0.49 -4.89 -13.88
CA ARG A 3 1.39 -5.97 -13.45
C ARG A 3 1.87 -5.71 -12.03
N ILE A 4 2.08 -6.79 -11.29
CA ILE A 4 2.67 -6.76 -9.96
C ILE A 4 4.15 -6.44 -10.13
N VAL A 5 4.66 -5.49 -9.37
CA VAL A 5 6.07 -5.13 -9.37
C VAL A 5 6.64 -5.41 -7.98
N PHE A 6 7.62 -6.30 -7.93
CA PHE A 6 8.42 -6.51 -6.73
C PHE A 6 9.62 -5.55 -6.77
N MET A 7 9.77 -4.77 -5.74
CA MET A 7 10.89 -3.85 -5.58
C MET A 7 11.75 -4.27 -4.40
N ALA A 8 13.06 -4.11 -4.53
CA ALA A 8 14.02 -4.38 -3.47
C ALA A 8 15.17 -3.39 -3.54
N SER A 9 15.71 -3.02 -2.38
CA SER A 9 16.86 -2.12 -2.27
C SER A 9 17.78 -2.60 -1.15
N THR A 10 19.06 -2.25 -1.22
CA THR A 10 20.02 -2.42 -0.12
C THR A 10 19.89 -1.34 0.95
N GLU A 11 19.13 -0.28 0.68
CA GLU A 11 18.83 0.81 1.60
C GLU A 11 17.65 0.42 2.51
N GLY A 12 17.94 -0.40 3.54
CA GLY A 12 16.94 -0.82 4.51
C GLY A 12 16.69 0.23 5.60
N GLY A 13 15.47 0.25 6.18
CA GLY A 13 15.12 1.14 7.29
C GLY A 13 14.87 2.60 6.88
N VAL A 14 14.72 2.89 5.59
CA VAL A 14 14.34 4.19 5.04
C VAL A 14 13.12 4.05 4.13
N GLU A 15 12.40 5.14 3.93
CA GLU A 15 11.26 5.18 3.02
C GLU A 15 11.70 4.98 1.58
N ILE A 16 11.06 4.06 0.87
CA ILE A 16 11.41 3.71 -0.51
C ILE A 16 11.19 4.89 -1.46
N GLU A 17 10.26 5.80 -1.15
CA GLU A 17 10.00 7.02 -1.89
C GLU A 17 11.23 7.92 -1.91
N LYS A 18 11.91 8.06 -0.78
CA LYS A 18 13.14 8.83 -0.66
C LYS A 18 14.27 8.20 -1.47
N VAL A 19 14.40 6.88 -1.43
CA VAL A 19 15.38 6.15 -2.26
C VAL A 19 15.05 6.33 -3.75
N ALA A 20 13.76 6.36 -4.12
CA ALA A 20 13.33 6.57 -5.50
C ALA A 20 13.64 7.97 -6.02
N GLU A 21 13.63 8.97 -5.15
CA GLU A 21 13.95 10.36 -5.47
C GLU A 21 15.46 10.62 -5.55
N GLU A 22 16.20 10.16 -4.53
CA GLU A 22 17.63 10.47 -4.37
C GLU A 22 18.54 9.51 -5.13
N THR A 23 18.21 8.21 -5.17
CA THR A 23 19.08 7.14 -5.73
C THR A 23 18.24 6.04 -6.43
N PRO A 24 17.48 6.37 -7.49
CA PRO A 24 16.56 5.43 -8.13
C PRO A 24 17.23 4.18 -8.70
N GLU A 25 18.53 4.25 -9.01
CA GLU A 25 19.33 3.12 -9.48
C GLU A 25 19.52 2.02 -8.42
N LYS A 26 19.34 2.33 -7.14
CA LYS A 26 19.40 1.36 -6.03
C LYS A 26 18.11 0.55 -5.88
N ILE A 27 17.05 0.93 -6.58
CA ILE A 27 15.79 0.18 -6.58
C ILE A 27 15.83 -0.88 -7.68
N LEU A 28 16.00 -2.10 -7.27
CA LEU A 28 15.92 -3.28 -8.13
C LEU A 28 14.45 -3.66 -8.33
N ARG A 29 14.07 -4.06 -9.54
CA ARG A 29 12.69 -4.37 -9.89
C ARG A 29 12.57 -5.72 -10.59
N ALA A 30 11.54 -6.48 -10.22
CA ALA A 30 11.09 -7.66 -10.97
C ALA A 30 9.58 -7.52 -11.22
N THR A 31 9.18 -7.69 -12.48
CA THR A 31 7.77 -7.68 -12.86
C THR A 31 7.24 -9.10 -12.81
N ILE A 32 6.19 -9.31 -12.01
CA ILE A 32 5.50 -10.60 -11.90
C ILE A 32 4.28 -10.57 -12.81
N ASP A 33 4.19 -11.55 -13.71
CA ASP A 33 3.02 -11.73 -14.52
C ASP A 33 1.92 -12.38 -13.66
N PRO A 34 0.73 -11.78 -13.52
CA PRO A 34 -0.32 -12.30 -12.65
C PRO A 34 -0.89 -13.66 -13.08
N LEU A 35 -0.72 -14.06 -14.35
CA LEU A 35 -1.16 -15.35 -14.84
C LEU A 35 -0.16 -16.47 -14.53
N VAL A 36 1.13 -16.14 -14.53
CA VAL A 36 2.21 -17.11 -14.30
C VAL A 36 2.64 -17.14 -12.84
N GLY A 37 2.43 -16.01 -12.13
CA GLY A 37 2.86 -15.82 -10.75
C GLY A 37 4.36 -15.55 -10.61
N PRO A 38 4.86 -15.43 -9.37
CA PRO A 38 6.27 -15.23 -9.09
C PRO A 38 7.07 -16.45 -9.54
N GLN A 39 8.28 -16.25 -10.09
CA GLN A 39 9.15 -17.31 -10.56
C GLN A 39 10.48 -17.34 -9.80
N PRO A 40 10.99 -18.52 -9.40
CA PRO A 40 12.21 -18.64 -8.60
C PRO A 40 13.44 -17.97 -9.21
N TYR A 41 13.55 -17.89 -10.55
CA TYR A 41 14.67 -17.24 -11.22
C TYR A 41 14.68 -15.74 -10.97
N GLN A 42 13.51 -15.09 -10.89
CA GLN A 42 13.39 -13.66 -10.58
C GLN A 42 13.92 -13.36 -9.17
N GLY A 43 13.52 -14.19 -8.19
CA GLY A 43 14.04 -14.08 -6.83
C GLY A 43 15.55 -14.28 -6.76
N ARG A 44 16.12 -15.24 -7.52
CA ARG A 44 17.57 -15.45 -7.59
C ARG A 44 18.30 -14.25 -8.20
N GLU A 45 17.77 -13.70 -9.29
CA GLU A 45 18.35 -12.52 -9.93
C GLU A 45 18.41 -11.33 -8.99
N LEU A 46 17.30 -11.05 -8.28
CA LEU A 46 17.28 -9.99 -7.26
C LEU A 46 18.24 -10.27 -6.12
N ALA A 47 18.29 -11.52 -5.61
CA ALA A 47 19.19 -11.91 -4.53
C ALA A 47 20.66 -11.63 -4.89
N PHE A 48 21.09 -11.98 -6.10
CA PHE A 48 22.46 -11.68 -6.56
C PHE A 48 22.72 -10.18 -6.66
N LYS A 49 21.77 -9.41 -7.19
CA LYS A 49 21.88 -7.94 -7.30
C LYS A 49 21.92 -7.26 -5.93
N LEU A 50 21.25 -7.83 -4.92
CA LEU A 50 21.32 -7.38 -3.52
C LEU A 50 22.62 -7.78 -2.80
N GLY A 51 23.49 -8.54 -3.45
CA GLY A 51 24.75 -9.01 -2.85
C GLY A 51 24.60 -10.20 -1.91
N LEU A 52 23.45 -10.86 -1.88
CA LEU A 52 23.22 -12.04 -1.06
C LEU A 52 24.03 -13.24 -1.58
N SER A 53 24.42 -14.15 -0.68
CA SER A 53 25.26 -15.29 -1.00
C SER A 53 24.83 -16.58 -0.30
N GLY A 54 25.30 -17.72 -0.79
CA GLY A 54 25.07 -19.01 -0.15
C GLY A 54 23.61 -19.32 0.11
N ASP A 55 23.28 -19.67 1.37
CA ASP A 55 21.92 -20.00 1.77
C ASP A 55 20.98 -18.79 1.81
N GLN A 56 21.50 -17.57 1.92
CA GLN A 56 20.68 -16.36 1.87
C GLN A 56 19.91 -16.23 0.55
N ILE A 57 20.53 -16.66 -0.56
CA ILE A 57 19.87 -16.66 -1.87
C ILE A 57 18.62 -17.58 -1.85
N LYS A 58 18.73 -18.78 -1.26
CA LYS A 58 17.62 -19.72 -1.15
C LYS A 58 16.51 -19.16 -0.25
N GLN A 59 16.89 -18.54 0.87
CA GLN A 59 15.96 -17.90 1.80
C GLN A 59 15.24 -16.74 1.12
N PHE A 60 15.96 -15.88 0.40
CA PHE A 60 15.38 -14.76 -0.33
C PHE A 60 14.40 -15.24 -1.42
N VAL A 61 14.77 -16.28 -2.18
CA VAL A 61 13.86 -16.88 -3.17
C VAL A 61 12.57 -17.37 -2.50
N LYS A 62 12.66 -18.01 -1.32
CA LYS A 62 11.48 -18.45 -0.57
C LYS A 62 10.61 -17.27 -0.14
N ILE A 63 11.23 -16.20 0.36
CA ILE A 63 10.52 -14.96 0.73
C ILE A 63 9.85 -14.34 -0.51
N PHE A 64 10.59 -14.15 -1.60
CA PHE A 64 10.09 -13.61 -2.86
C PHE A 64 8.86 -14.38 -3.38
N MET A 65 8.96 -15.70 -3.41
CA MET A 65 7.87 -16.58 -3.85
C MET A 65 6.67 -16.48 -2.91
N GLY A 66 6.90 -16.50 -1.59
CA GLY A 66 5.84 -16.41 -0.59
C GLY A 66 5.11 -15.07 -0.62
N LEU A 67 5.82 -13.95 -0.69
CA LEU A 67 5.24 -12.62 -0.76
C LEU A 67 4.46 -12.42 -2.06
N GLY A 68 5.03 -12.84 -3.20
CA GLY A 68 4.36 -12.73 -4.50
C GLY A 68 3.09 -13.58 -4.58
N GLN A 69 3.10 -14.80 -4.02
CA GLN A 69 1.92 -15.65 -3.96
C GLN A 69 0.87 -15.10 -3.02
N MET A 70 1.28 -14.63 -1.83
CA MET A 70 0.38 -14.01 -0.86
C MET A 70 -0.30 -12.77 -1.43
N PHE A 71 0.45 -11.95 -2.18
CA PHE A 71 -0.09 -10.76 -2.85
C PHE A 71 -1.28 -11.11 -3.77
N ILE A 72 -1.12 -12.18 -4.54
CA ILE A 72 -2.16 -12.66 -5.48
C ILE A 72 -3.33 -13.30 -4.72
N ASP A 73 -3.04 -14.25 -3.82
CA ASP A 73 -4.06 -15.07 -3.15
C ASP A 73 -4.94 -14.28 -2.17
N LYS A 74 -4.38 -13.20 -1.62
CA LYS A 74 -5.05 -12.38 -0.59
C LYS A 74 -5.56 -11.05 -1.12
N ASP A 75 -5.50 -10.83 -2.43
CA ASP A 75 -5.94 -9.58 -3.05
C ASP A 75 -5.29 -8.36 -2.39
N LEU A 76 -3.97 -8.36 -2.28
CA LEU A 76 -3.26 -7.28 -1.61
C LEU A 76 -3.03 -6.11 -2.58
N ALA A 77 -3.09 -4.90 -2.05
CA ALA A 77 -2.73 -3.67 -2.74
C ALA A 77 -1.26 -3.29 -2.49
N LEU A 78 -0.74 -3.65 -1.31
CA LEU A 78 0.63 -3.38 -0.89
C LEU A 78 1.14 -4.48 0.03
N ILE A 79 2.40 -4.87 -0.16
CA ILE A 79 3.23 -5.52 0.86
C ILE A 79 4.55 -4.77 0.91
N GLU A 80 4.92 -4.32 2.08
CA GLU A 80 6.23 -3.75 2.37
C GLU A 80 6.86 -4.53 3.51
N VAL A 81 8.10 -4.97 3.32
CA VAL A 81 8.95 -5.56 4.36
C VAL A 81 10.14 -4.63 4.54
N ASN A 82 10.18 -3.88 5.63
CA ASN A 82 11.19 -2.86 5.84
C ASN A 82 11.55 -2.71 7.33
N PRO A 83 12.75 -3.16 7.73
CA PRO A 83 13.75 -3.82 6.90
C PRO A 83 13.62 -5.36 6.82
N LEU A 84 14.19 -5.92 5.76
CA LEU A 84 14.61 -7.32 5.72
C LEU A 84 16.06 -7.39 6.20
N VAL A 85 16.30 -8.01 7.33
CA VAL A 85 17.64 -8.01 7.98
C VAL A 85 18.35 -9.35 7.84
N ILE A 86 19.68 -9.31 7.90
CA ILE A 86 20.53 -10.49 8.04
C ILE A 86 20.88 -10.63 9.52
N THR A 87 20.49 -11.74 10.14
CA THR A 87 20.81 -12.02 11.55
C THR A 87 22.27 -12.37 11.74
N GLU A 88 22.76 -12.38 12.99
CA GLU A 88 24.13 -12.83 13.32
C GLU A 88 24.42 -14.25 12.84
N GLN A 89 23.42 -15.12 12.74
CA GLN A 89 23.52 -16.48 12.23
C GLN A 89 23.53 -16.54 10.70
N GLY A 90 23.46 -15.38 10.02
CA GLY A 90 23.45 -15.27 8.56
C GLY A 90 22.09 -15.55 7.90
N ASN A 91 21.00 -15.64 8.67
CA ASN A 91 19.68 -15.89 8.15
C ASN A 91 18.94 -14.58 7.81
N LEU A 92 18.09 -14.62 6.79
CA LEU A 92 17.19 -13.52 6.49
C LEU A 92 15.99 -13.52 7.45
N HIS A 93 15.65 -12.34 7.95
CA HIS A 93 14.50 -12.15 8.84
C HIS A 93 13.71 -10.90 8.44
N CYS A 94 12.42 -11.07 8.23
CA CYS A 94 11.49 -9.95 8.04
C CYS A 94 11.23 -9.34 9.41
N LEU A 95 11.76 -8.16 9.67
CA LEU A 95 11.68 -7.52 10.98
C LEU A 95 10.31 -6.89 11.19
N ASP A 96 9.81 -6.20 10.16
CA ASP A 96 8.49 -5.59 10.13
C ASP A 96 7.84 -5.75 8.77
N ALA A 97 6.51 -5.72 8.73
CA ALA A 97 5.75 -5.82 7.49
C ALA A 97 4.49 -4.96 7.55
N LYS A 98 4.32 -4.12 6.52
CA LYS A 98 3.10 -3.36 6.26
C LYS A 98 2.33 -4.03 5.13
N ILE A 99 1.08 -4.37 5.38
CA ILE A 99 0.23 -5.09 4.42
C ILE A 99 -1.07 -4.32 4.23
N GLY A 100 -1.33 -3.91 2.99
CA GLY A 100 -2.59 -3.31 2.57
C GLY A 100 -3.42 -4.30 1.75
N VAL A 101 -4.68 -4.48 2.11
CA VAL A 101 -5.64 -5.32 1.37
C VAL A 101 -6.45 -4.44 0.45
N ASP A 102 -6.74 -4.90 -0.77
CA ASP A 102 -7.68 -4.21 -1.65
C ASP A 102 -9.09 -4.25 -1.03
N SER A 103 -9.59 -3.11 -0.60
CA SER A 103 -10.91 -2.99 0.02
C SER A 103 -12.04 -3.48 -0.88
N ASN A 104 -11.88 -3.35 -2.20
CA ASN A 104 -12.86 -3.83 -3.19
C ASN A 104 -12.92 -5.36 -3.25
N ALA A 105 -11.89 -6.05 -2.77
CA ALA A 105 -11.81 -7.51 -2.74
C ALA A 105 -12.22 -8.13 -1.39
N LEU A 106 -12.44 -7.34 -0.35
CA LEU A 106 -12.74 -7.82 1.01
C LEU A 106 -13.98 -8.72 1.08
N TYR A 107 -14.93 -8.58 0.13
CA TYR A 107 -16.12 -9.46 0.07
C TYR A 107 -15.76 -10.94 -0.13
N ARG A 108 -14.64 -11.23 -0.77
CA ARG A 108 -14.12 -12.60 -0.98
C ARG A 108 -12.98 -12.99 -0.04
N GLN A 109 -12.59 -12.10 0.87
CA GLN A 109 -11.54 -12.30 1.88
C GLN A 109 -12.14 -12.16 3.31
N PRO A 110 -13.11 -13.01 3.72
CA PRO A 110 -13.84 -12.83 4.98
C PRO A 110 -12.93 -12.93 6.20
N GLN A 111 -11.85 -13.72 6.14
CA GLN A 111 -10.89 -13.84 7.24
C GLN A 111 -10.11 -12.53 7.43
N LEU A 112 -9.64 -11.91 6.34
CA LEU A 112 -8.93 -10.64 6.40
C LEU A 112 -9.87 -9.51 6.86
N ARG A 113 -11.11 -9.51 6.38
CA ARG A 113 -12.13 -8.57 6.84
C ARG A 113 -12.38 -8.68 8.36
N ALA A 114 -12.36 -9.88 8.91
CA ALA A 114 -12.55 -10.11 10.35
C ALA A 114 -11.35 -9.68 11.21
N MET A 115 -10.17 -9.51 10.60
CA MET A 115 -8.95 -9.03 11.27
C MET A 115 -8.85 -7.49 11.32
N HIS A 116 -9.77 -6.78 10.65
CA HIS A 116 -9.81 -5.33 10.67
C HIS A 116 -9.98 -4.80 12.10
N ASP A 117 -9.09 -3.91 12.51
CA ASP A 117 -9.12 -3.26 13.82
C ASP A 117 -9.33 -1.75 13.66
N PRO A 118 -10.57 -1.26 13.86
CA PRO A 118 -10.88 0.17 13.71
C PRO A 118 -10.12 1.07 14.67
N SER A 119 -9.56 0.52 15.77
CA SER A 119 -8.80 1.32 16.74
C SER A 119 -7.47 1.84 16.20
N GLN A 120 -7.00 1.29 15.08
CA GLN A 120 -5.76 1.69 14.40
C GLN A 120 -6.00 2.77 13.32
N GLU A 121 -7.24 3.12 13.06
CA GLU A 121 -7.62 4.10 12.03
C GLU A 121 -7.95 5.46 12.64
N ASP A 122 -7.94 6.52 11.81
CA ASP A 122 -8.49 7.81 12.20
C ASP A 122 -10.00 7.65 12.51
N GLU A 123 -10.44 8.20 13.64
CA GLU A 123 -11.82 8.06 14.08
C GLU A 123 -12.83 8.62 13.06
N ARG A 124 -12.45 9.66 12.33
CA ARG A 124 -13.28 10.27 11.28
C ARG A 124 -13.39 9.36 10.06
N GLU A 125 -12.28 8.71 9.66
CA GLU A 125 -12.27 7.73 8.57
C GLU A 125 -13.11 6.50 8.94
N SER A 126 -12.93 5.96 10.15
CA SER A 126 -13.72 4.86 10.68
C SER A 126 -15.21 5.21 10.80
N HIS A 127 -15.56 6.45 11.17
CA HIS A 127 -16.95 6.91 11.20
C HIS A 127 -17.52 6.99 9.78
N ALA A 128 -16.82 7.63 8.87
CA ALA A 128 -17.22 7.78 7.48
C ALA A 128 -17.45 6.42 6.79
N ALA A 129 -16.60 5.44 7.06
CA ALA A 129 -16.70 4.10 6.51
C ALA A 129 -18.03 3.40 6.90
N LYS A 130 -18.59 3.66 8.09
CA LYS A 130 -19.90 3.11 8.53
C LYS A 130 -21.05 3.62 7.66
N TRP A 131 -20.87 4.79 7.08
CA TRP A 131 -21.84 5.43 6.18
C TRP A 131 -21.50 5.26 4.70
N GLU A 132 -20.53 4.39 4.38
CA GLU A 132 -20.03 4.15 3.03
C GLU A 132 -19.58 5.43 2.32
N LEU A 133 -19.01 6.37 3.08
CA LEU A 133 -18.40 7.60 2.59
C LEU A 133 -16.92 7.36 2.32
N ASN A 134 -16.41 7.90 1.22
CA ASN A 134 -14.99 7.90 0.92
C ASN A 134 -14.35 9.14 1.55
N TYR A 135 -13.81 8.99 2.75
CA TYR A 135 -13.17 10.06 3.51
C TYR A 135 -11.69 9.75 3.76
N VAL A 136 -10.86 10.74 3.58
CA VAL A 136 -9.44 10.72 4.00
C VAL A 136 -9.16 12.03 4.73
N ALA A 137 -8.61 11.93 5.94
CA ALA A 137 -8.17 13.08 6.73
C ALA A 137 -6.86 13.64 6.17
N LEU A 138 -6.76 14.97 6.09
CA LEU A 138 -5.56 15.69 5.65
C LEU A 138 -5.23 16.83 6.63
N ASP A 139 -3.98 17.28 6.60
CA ASP A 139 -3.49 18.35 7.47
C ASP A 139 -3.73 19.74 6.85
N GLY A 140 -4.99 20.10 6.69
CA GLY A 140 -5.37 21.36 6.09
C GLY A 140 -6.34 22.19 6.93
N ASN A 141 -6.81 23.30 6.37
CA ASN A 141 -7.72 24.24 7.02
C ASN A 141 -9.03 24.48 6.26
N ILE A 142 -9.21 23.84 5.09
CA ILE A 142 -10.40 23.97 4.25
C ILE A 142 -11.01 22.60 4.05
N GLY A 143 -12.19 22.34 4.65
CA GLY A 143 -12.95 21.12 4.44
C GLY A 143 -13.64 21.12 3.06
N CYS A 144 -13.62 19.97 2.40
CA CYS A 144 -14.24 19.75 1.11
C CYS A 144 -15.23 18.58 1.19
N MET A 145 -16.42 18.75 0.62
CA MET A 145 -17.39 17.68 0.42
C MET A 145 -17.95 17.78 -0.98
N VAL A 146 -17.83 16.72 -1.74
CA VAL A 146 -18.27 16.70 -3.14
C VAL A 146 -18.89 15.33 -3.50
N ASN A 147 -19.51 15.28 -4.67
CA ASN A 147 -19.98 14.03 -5.24
C ASN A 147 -19.12 13.65 -6.44
N GLY A 148 -18.31 12.60 -6.26
CA GLY A 148 -17.39 12.08 -7.25
C GLY A 148 -15.92 12.38 -6.97
N ALA A 149 -15.09 11.33 -6.95
CA ALA A 149 -13.67 11.39 -6.61
C ALA A 149 -12.87 12.37 -7.51
N GLY A 150 -13.20 12.44 -8.81
CA GLY A 150 -12.55 13.39 -9.73
C GLY A 150 -12.85 14.85 -9.37
N LEU A 151 -14.08 15.15 -8.92
CA LEU A 151 -14.44 16.48 -8.45
C LEU A 151 -13.75 16.80 -7.11
N ALA A 152 -13.62 15.81 -6.21
CA ALA A 152 -12.90 15.97 -4.96
C ALA A 152 -11.43 16.38 -5.22
N MET A 153 -10.73 15.63 -6.08
CA MET A 153 -9.34 15.91 -6.43
C MET A 153 -9.20 17.29 -7.09
N GLY A 154 -10.06 17.62 -8.08
CA GLY A 154 -10.02 18.93 -8.73
C GLY A 154 -10.34 20.09 -7.78
N THR A 155 -11.23 19.88 -6.80
CA THR A 155 -11.50 20.89 -5.76
C THR A 155 -10.27 21.11 -4.88
N MET A 156 -9.61 20.03 -4.44
CA MET A 156 -8.37 20.11 -3.65
C MET A 156 -7.24 20.83 -4.42
N ASP A 157 -7.08 20.53 -5.71
CA ASP A 157 -6.11 21.21 -6.58
C ASP A 157 -6.38 22.71 -6.66
N ILE A 158 -7.64 23.12 -6.83
CA ILE A 158 -8.03 24.54 -6.88
C ILE A 158 -7.79 25.22 -5.52
N VAL A 159 -8.11 24.56 -4.41
CA VAL A 159 -7.80 25.07 -3.06
C VAL A 159 -6.30 25.31 -2.91
N ALA A 160 -5.49 24.33 -3.29
CA ALA A 160 -4.03 24.44 -3.22
C ALA A 160 -3.48 25.54 -4.13
N LEU A 161 -4.01 25.66 -5.37
CA LEU A 161 -3.61 26.70 -6.33
C LEU A 161 -3.83 28.13 -5.79
N HIS A 162 -4.86 28.32 -4.95
CA HIS A 162 -5.18 29.61 -4.32
C HIS A 162 -4.54 29.78 -2.93
N GLY A 163 -3.58 28.94 -2.59
CA GLY A 163 -2.83 29.04 -1.32
C GLY A 163 -3.57 28.52 -0.08
N GLY A 164 -4.66 27.79 -0.28
CA GLY A 164 -5.35 27.07 0.79
C GLY A 164 -4.78 25.67 1.00
N PHE A 165 -5.16 25.05 2.10
CA PHE A 165 -4.73 23.69 2.46
C PHE A 165 -5.97 22.81 2.66
N PRO A 166 -6.21 21.77 1.80
CA PRO A 166 -7.33 20.87 1.98
C PRO A 166 -7.20 20.10 3.31
N ALA A 167 -8.26 20.09 4.10
CA ALA A 167 -8.31 19.40 5.40
C ALA A 167 -8.81 17.97 5.27
N ASN A 168 -9.41 17.61 4.14
CA ASN A 168 -9.91 16.27 3.85
C ASN A 168 -10.13 16.06 2.36
N PHE A 169 -10.13 14.79 1.97
CA PHE A 169 -10.82 14.29 0.79
C PHE A 169 -12.17 13.74 1.26
N LEU A 170 -13.28 14.11 0.62
CA LEU A 170 -14.59 13.53 0.91
C LEU A 170 -15.45 13.45 -0.34
N ASP A 171 -15.71 12.22 -0.74
CA ASP A 171 -16.65 11.88 -1.81
C ASP A 171 -17.87 11.15 -1.21
N VAL A 172 -19.05 11.77 -1.31
CA VAL A 172 -20.30 11.19 -0.81
C VAL A 172 -20.86 10.08 -1.69
N GLY A 173 -20.30 9.89 -2.90
CA GLY A 173 -20.71 8.86 -3.85
C GLY A 173 -22.04 9.12 -4.56
N GLY A 174 -22.25 8.45 -5.70
CA GLY A 174 -23.41 8.66 -6.57
C GLY A 174 -24.78 8.23 -6.00
N GLY A 175 -24.79 7.49 -4.89
CA GLY A 175 -26.01 7.03 -4.19
C GLY A 175 -26.24 7.74 -2.86
N ALA A 176 -25.73 8.96 -2.68
CA ALA A 176 -25.84 9.71 -1.44
C ALA A 176 -27.31 9.98 -1.05
N THR A 177 -27.69 9.53 0.15
CA THR A 177 -28.97 9.88 0.77
C THR A 177 -28.80 11.11 1.65
N LYS A 178 -29.92 11.70 2.07
CA LYS A 178 -29.92 12.84 3.00
C LYS A 178 -29.16 12.49 4.29
N GLU A 179 -29.40 11.28 4.80
CA GLU A 179 -28.77 10.79 6.04
C GLU A 179 -27.25 10.68 5.88
N ARG A 180 -26.79 10.07 4.77
CA ARG A 180 -25.34 9.95 4.48
C ARG A 180 -24.65 11.31 4.36
N VAL A 181 -25.31 12.27 3.67
CA VAL A 181 -24.77 13.63 3.54
C VAL A 181 -24.76 14.35 4.88
N SER A 182 -25.79 14.15 5.73
CA SER A 182 -25.82 14.74 7.07
C SER A 182 -24.69 14.24 7.98
N GLU A 183 -24.34 12.97 7.87
CA GLU A 183 -23.25 12.36 8.65
C GLU A 183 -21.85 12.73 8.12
N ALA A 184 -21.78 13.29 6.90
CA ALA A 184 -20.54 13.77 6.29
C ALA A 184 -20.11 15.15 6.82
N PHE A 185 -21.00 15.89 7.54
CA PHE A 185 -20.73 17.15 8.21
C PHE A 185 -20.25 16.94 9.65
#